data_202c58925a6bf9811f17d2a746e0ac05
#
_entry.id   202c58925a6bf9811f17d2a746e0ac05
#
_cell.length_a   1.000
_cell.length_b   1.000
_cell.length_c   1.000
_cell.angle_alpha   90.00
_cell.angle_beta   90.00
_cell.angle_gamma   90.00
#
_symmetry.space_group_name_H-M   'P 1'
#
loop_
_entity.id
_entity.type
_entity.pdbx_description
1 polymer ?
#
loop_
_entity_poly.entity_id
_entity_poly.type
_entity_poly.pdbx_seq_one_letter_code
_entity_poly.pdbx_strand_id
1 'polypeptide(L)'
;MKTEPINEMKLVFPSSSSNEGFARAAVAAFAAQLDPTVDEISDIRTAVSEAVTNCIVHAYRDTIGKIEILMRLYEGGRLVIQIKDKGCGMEDVEKAMEP
;
A
#
# COMPACT_ATOMS: atom_id res chain seq x y z
N MET A 1 9.12 -24.03 5.83
CA MET A 1 8.24 -22.87 5.88
C MET A 1 8.63 -21.82 4.87
N LYS A 2 7.67 -21.35 4.11
CA LYS A 2 7.93 -20.34 3.10
C LYS A 2 7.91 -18.96 3.69
N THR A 3 9.02 -18.25 3.58
CA THR A 3 9.09 -16.87 4.03
C THR A 3 9.30 -15.91 2.88
N GLU A 4 9.47 -16.43 1.67
CA GLU A 4 9.67 -15.58 0.49
C GLU A 4 8.34 -15.28 -0.17
N PRO A 5 8.16 -14.04 -0.64
CA PRO A 5 6.91 -13.72 -1.34
C PRO A 5 6.81 -14.43 -2.67
N ILE A 6 5.58 -14.79 -3.03
CA ILE A 6 5.33 -15.37 -4.35
C ILE A 6 5.14 -14.28 -5.40
N ASN A 7 4.92 -13.04 -4.97
CA ASN A 7 4.89 -11.89 -5.87
C ASN A 7 5.22 -10.64 -5.07
N GLU A 8 5.79 -9.67 -5.73
CA GLU A 8 6.24 -8.46 -5.05
C GLU A 8 6.25 -7.31 -6.03
N MET A 9 5.79 -6.15 -5.59
CA MET A 9 5.80 -4.93 -6.39
C MET A 9 6.20 -3.76 -5.54
N LYS A 10 6.88 -2.81 -6.15
CA LYS A 10 7.27 -1.57 -5.50
C LYS A 10 6.76 -0.41 -6.34
N LEU A 11 6.14 0.56 -5.69
CA LEU A 11 5.64 1.75 -6.33
C LEU A 11 6.29 2.96 -5.68
N VAL A 12 6.92 3.82 -6.48
CA VAL A 12 7.56 5.02 -5.98
C VAL A 12 6.99 6.21 -6.74
N PHE A 13 6.58 7.24 -5.99
CA PHE A 13 5.95 8.40 -6.64
C PHE A 13 6.15 9.65 -5.80
N PRO A 14 6.07 10.84 -6.44
CA PRO A 14 6.12 12.10 -5.70
C PRO A 14 4.91 12.24 -4.78
N SER A 15 5.09 12.94 -3.66
CA SER A 15 4.04 13.12 -2.67
C SER A 15 3.02 14.18 -3.09
N SER A 16 2.65 14.16 -4.34
CA SER A 16 1.62 15.04 -4.88
C SER A 16 0.25 14.46 -4.58
N SER A 17 -0.71 15.29 -4.18
CA SER A 17 -2.05 14.82 -3.84
C SER A 17 -2.72 14.12 -5.02
N SER A 18 -2.32 14.46 -6.25
CA SER A 18 -2.90 13.83 -7.43
C SER A 18 -2.53 12.35 -7.54
N ASN A 19 -1.51 11.89 -6.81
CA ASN A 19 -1.08 10.50 -6.87
C ASN A 19 -1.76 9.60 -5.86
N GLU A 20 -2.54 10.16 -4.95
CA GLU A 20 -3.19 9.35 -3.92
C GLU A 20 -4.19 8.36 -4.54
N GLY A 21 -5.00 8.83 -5.47
CA GLY A 21 -5.95 7.95 -6.13
C GLY A 21 -5.29 6.85 -6.95
N PHE A 22 -4.18 7.19 -7.61
CA PHE A 22 -3.44 6.20 -8.39
C PHE A 22 -2.84 5.14 -7.47
N ALA A 23 -2.25 5.57 -6.35
CA ALA A 23 -1.64 4.62 -5.41
C ALA A 23 -2.70 3.65 -4.87
N ARG A 24 -3.86 4.17 -4.50
CA ARG A 24 -4.96 3.36 -4.00
C ARG A 24 -5.40 2.33 -5.04
N ALA A 25 -5.51 2.75 -6.29
CA ALA A 25 -5.93 1.86 -7.36
C ALA A 25 -4.87 0.80 -7.65
N ALA A 26 -3.59 1.17 -7.61
CA ALA A 26 -2.51 0.23 -7.88
C ALA A 26 -2.45 -0.86 -6.83
N VAL A 27 -2.60 -0.49 -5.55
CA VAL A 27 -2.58 -1.48 -4.48
C VAL A 27 -3.78 -2.41 -4.57
N ALA A 28 -4.95 -1.86 -4.88
CA ALA A 28 -6.14 -2.69 -5.04
C ALA A 28 -5.97 -3.68 -6.19
N ALA A 29 -5.36 -3.24 -7.29
CA ALA A 29 -5.12 -4.13 -8.43
C ALA A 29 -4.16 -5.25 -8.07
N PHE A 30 -3.13 -4.94 -7.29
CA PHE A 30 -2.19 -5.97 -6.83
C PHE A 30 -2.90 -6.97 -5.92
N ALA A 31 -3.70 -6.47 -4.98
CA ALA A 31 -4.42 -7.32 -4.04
C ALA A 31 -5.45 -8.21 -4.73
N ALA A 32 -5.93 -7.79 -5.90
CA ALA A 32 -6.93 -8.56 -6.63
C ALA A 32 -6.44 -9.96 -7.01
N GLN A 33 -5.13 -10.17 -7.02
CA GLN A 33 -4.57 -11.51 -7.29
C GLN A 33 -5.04 -12.55 -6.27
N LEU A 34 -5.45 -12.10 -5.08
CA LEU A 34 -5.94 -12.99 -4.03
C LEU A 34 -7.44 -13.22 -4.07
N ASP A 35 -8.10 -12.67 -5.08
CA ASP A 35 -9.55 -12.81 -5.25
C ASP A 35 -10.31 -12.39 -3.98
N PRO A 36 -10.05 -11.17 -3.49
CA PRO A 36 -10.65 -10.71 -2.24
C PRO A 36 -12.13 -10.37 -2.41
N THR A 37 -12.84 -10.31 -1.29
CA THR A 37 -14.22 -9.85 -1.29
C THR A 37 -14.23 -8.33 -1.52
N VAL A 38 -15.43 -7.80 -1.82
CA VAL A 38 -15.62 -6.36 -1.99
C VAL A 38 -15.22 -5.63 -0.71
N ASP A 39 -15.60 -6.18 0.46
CA ASP A 39 -15.26 -5.55 1.72
C ASP A 39 -13.75 -5.54 1.98
N GLU A 40 -13.07 -6.63 1.63
CA GLU A 40 -11.62 -6.69 1.80
C GLU A 40 -10.91 -5.66 0.92
N ILE A 41 -11.32 -5.53 -0.33
CA ILE A 41 -10.75 -4.53 -1.23
C ILE A 41 -11.03 -3.12 -0.71
N SER A 42 -12.23 -2.88 -0.23
CA SER A 42 -12.60 -1.57 0.28
C SER A 42 -11.72 -1.19 1.48
N ASP A 43 -11.50 -2.15 2.39
CA ASP A 43 -10.65 -1.91 3.55
C ASP A 43 -9.22 -1.59 3.15
N ILE A 44 -8.69 -2.32 2.18
CA ILE A 44 -7.34 -2.08 1.70
C ILE A 44 -7.22 -0.69 1.09
N ARG A 45 -8.17 -0.32 0.24
CA ARG A 45 -8.16 0.99 -0.41
C ARG A 45 -8.22 2.11 0.61
N THR A 46 -9.07 1.95 1.63
CA THR A 46 -9.20 2.96 2.68
C THR A 46 -7.91 3.09 3.47
N ALA A 47 -7.31 1.97 3.86
CA ALA A 47 -6.09 2.00 4.65
C ALA A 47 -4.94 2.66 3.88
N VAL A 48 -4.79 2.31 2.60
CA VAL A 48 -3.74 2.89 1.78
C VAL A 48 -3.99 4.38 1.57
N SER A 49 -5.23 4.75 1.30
CA SER A 49 -5.58 6.14 1.09
C SER A 49 -5.25 6.98 2.32
N GLU A 50 -5.58 6.48 3.51
CA GLU A 50 -5.27 7.20 4.75
C GLU A 50 -3.78 7.33 4.98
N ALA A 51 -3.03 6.26 4.76
CA ALA A 51 -1.58 6.29 4.96
C ALA A 51 -0.90 7.25 3.99
N VAL A 52 -1.28 7.21 2.72
CA VAL A 52 -0.69 8.09 1.72
C VAL A 52 -1.07 9.55 1.99
N THR A 53 -2.32 9.79 2.36
CA THR A 53 -2.76 11.14 2.68
C THR A 53 -1.99 11.69 3.87
N ASN A 54 -1.76 10.86 4.90
CA ASN A 54 -0.98 11.28 6.04
C ASN A 54 0.45 11.66 5.65
N CYS A 55 1.06 10.91 4.75
CA CYS A 55 2.39 11.24 4.28
C CYS A 55 2.39 12.58 3.55
N ILE A 56 1.41 12.80 2.68
CA ILE A 56 1.33 14.04 1.91
C ILE A 56 1.11 15.24 2.83
N VAL A 57 0.17 15.11 3.77
CA VAL A 57 -0.23 16.25 4.62
C VAL A 57 0.79 16.52 5.71
N HIS A 58 1.31 15.47 6.35
CA HIS A 58 2.12 15.66 7.56
C HIS A 58 3.62 15.63 7.30
N ALA A 59 4.08 14.81 6.38
CA ALA A 59 5.50 14.69 6.12
C ALA A 59 5.99 15.73 5.12
N TYR A 60 5.18 16.04 4.12
CA TYR A 60 5.59 16.90 3.01
C TYR A 60 4.65 18.09 2.85
N ARG A 61 4.41 18.76 3.97
CA ARG A 61 3.43 19.85 4.04
C ARG A 61 3.71 20.97 3.03
N ASP A 62 4.96 21.40 2.95
CA ASP A 62 5.35 22.53 2.12
C ASP A 62 6.30 22.17 1.00
N THR A 63 6.46 20.87 0.74
CA THR A 63 7.40 20.40 -0.26
C THR A 63 6.92 19.07 -0.80
N ILE A 64 7.56 18.62 -1.87
CA ILE A 64 7.22 17.33 -2.47
C ILE A 64 8.40 16.39 -2.27
N GLY A 65 8.15 15.28 -1.62
CA GLY A 65 9.14 14.24 -1.44
C GLY A 65 8.75 12.99 -2.21
N LYS A 66 9.27 11.86 -1.78
CA LYS A 66 8.97 10.58 -2.40
C LYS A 66 8.27 9.67 -1.43
N ILE A 67 7.24 8.98 -1.92
CA ILE A 67 6.53 7.96 -1.17
C ILE A 67 6.80 6.64 -1.86
N GLU A 68 7.08 5.63 -1.07
CA GLU A 68 7.38 4.30 -1.58
C GLU A 68 6.39 3.31 -0.98
N ILE A 69 5.74 2.52 -1.83
CA ILE A 69 4.82 1.48 -1.39
C ILE A 69 5.37 0.15 -1.84
N LEU A 70 5.60 -0.75 -0.90
CA LEU A 70 6.07 -2.08 -1.17
C LEU A 70 4.94 -3.06 -0.89
N MET A 71 4.63 -3.90 -1.87
CA MET A 71 3.53 -4.85 -1.78
C MET A 71 4.07 -6.25 -1.96
N ARG A 72 3.74 -7.16 -1.04
CA ARG A 72 4.19 -8.55 -1.10
C ARG A 72 3.03 -9.50 -0.87
N LEU A 73 3.02 -10.55 -1.67
CA LEU A 73 2.04 -11.63 -1.59
C LEU A 73 2.75 -12.89 -1.14
N TYR A 74 2.21 -13.53 -0.12
CA TYR A 74 2.77 -14.78 0.40
C TYR A 74 1.78 -15.92 0.23
N GLU A 75 2.29 -17.15 0.27
CA GLU A 75 1.43 -18.32 0.24
C GLU A 75 0.45 -18.25 1.40
N GLY A 76 -0.76 -18.77 1.17
CA GLY A 76 -1.79 -18.77 2.19
C GLY A 76 -2.66 -17.53 2.18
N GLY A 77 -2.46 -16.65 1.20
CA GLY A 77 -3.31 -15.47 1.06
C GLY A 77 -2.90 -14.31 1.92
N ARG A 78 -1.66 -14.27 2.36
CA ARG A 78 -1.17 -13.17 3.18
C ARG A 78 -0.65 -12.05 2.30
N LEU A 79 -1.13 -10.84 2.56
CA LEU A 79 -0.73 -9.65 1.82
C LEU A 79 -0.08 -8.67 2.78
N VAL A 80 1.11 -8.18 2.44
CA VAL A 80 1.82 -7.19 3.24
C VAL A 80 2.02 -5.95 2.39
N ILE A 81 1.65 -4.80 2.95
CA ILE A 81 1.81 -3.51 2.30
C ILE A 81 2.57 -2.60 3.26
N GLN A 82 3.68 -2.05 2.80
CA GLN A 82 4.48 -1.13 3.59
C GLN A 82 4.58 0.20 2.86
N ILE A 83 4.28 1.28 3.55
CA ILE A 83 4.30 2.62 2.98
C ILE A 83 5.33 3.43 3.75
N LYS A 84 6.28 4.02 3.03
CA LYS A 84 7.45 4.61 3.62
C LYS A 84 7.78 5.96 3.01
N ASP A 85 8.20 6.91 3.84
CA ASP A 85 8.73 8.19 3.42
C ASP A 85 9.64 8.73 4.50
N LYS A 86 10.26 9.87 4.25
CA LYS A 86 11.25 10.41 5.18
C LYS A 86 10.64 11.06 6.40
N GLY A 87 9.44 11.61 6.29
CA GLY A 87 8.82 12.35 7.37
C GLY A 87 7.94 11.51 8.26
N CYS A 88 7.21 10.56 7.68
CA CYS A 88 6.28 9.71 8.41
C CYS A 88 6.91 8.41 8.91
N GLY A 89 8.10 8.07 8.39
CA GLY A 89 8.68 6.78 8.69
C GLY A 89 8.02 5.69 7.87
N MET A 90 7.69 4.58 8.51
CA MET A 90 7.13 3.43 7.80
C MET A 90 5.79 3.05 8.39
N GLU A 91 4.81 2.90 7.52
CA GLU A 91 3.49 2.41 7.88
C GLU A 91 3.30 1.02 7.32
N ASP A 92 2.89 0.08 8.16
CA ASP A 92 2.64 -1.28 7.73
C ASP A 92 1.15 -1.54 7.68
N VAL A 93 0.69 -2.02 6.52
CA VAL A 93 -0.68 -2.50 6.38
C VAL A 93 -0.57 -3.96 5.99
N GLU A 94 -0.97 -4.84 6.89
CA GLU A 94 -0.85 -6.26 6.67
C GLU A 94 -2.24 -6.90 6.69
N LYS A 95 -2.53 -7.68 5.67
CA LYS A 95 -3.82 -8.36 5.55
C LYS A 95 -3.62 -9.83 5.26
N ALA A 96 -4.40 -10.66 5.92
CA ALA A 96 -4.49 -12.08 5.60
C ALA A 96 -5.85 -12.29 4.97
N MET A 97 -5.89 -12.85 3.78
CA MET A 97 -7.13 -13.04 3.06
C MET A 97 -7.43 -14.51 2.92
N GLU A 98 -8.67 -14.86 3.15
CA GLU A 98 -9.12 -16.23 2.98
C GLU A 98 -9.44 -16.47 1.51
N PRO A 99 -8.96 -17.59 0.96
CA PRO A 99 -9.24 -17.92 -0.43
C PRO A 99 -10.73 -18.12 -0.67
#